data_65c97c6ff980dedb5941b4277903f5a7
#
_entry.id   65c97c6ff980dedb5941b4277903f5a7
#
_cell.length_a   1.000
_cell.length_b   1.000
_cell.length_c   1.000
_cell.angle_alpha   90.00
_cell.angle_beta   90.00
_cell.angle_gamma   90.00
#
_symmetry.space_group_name_H-M   'P 1'
#
loop_
_entity.id
_entity.type
_entity.pdbx_description
1 polymer ?
#
loop_
_entity_poly.entity_id
_entity_poly.type
_entity_poly.pdbx_seq_one_letter_code
_entity_poly.pdbx_strand_id
1 'polypeptide(L)'
;MTRIEIYRKKGRVVGYKATGHSGYAEYGEDIVCAAISMALQLPLGGMQDVLDIYPKFEIDSDGYLSVDMRGMDNKGKEKELDTLLESMVLMIKSLSKDYPKNIKLVEKEEK
;
A
#
# COMPACT_ATOMS: atom_id res chain seq x y z
N MET A 1 -4.92 -15.11 4.54
CA MET A 1 -4.45 -13.86 5.21
C MET A 1 -3.64 -13.04 4.24
N THR A 2 -3.91 -11.76 4.17
CA THR A 2 -3.09 -10.82 3.39
C THR A 2 -1.97 -10.29 4.27
N ARG A 3 -0.76 -10.38 3.76
CA ARG A 3 0.42 -9.78 4.40
C ARG A 3 0.71 -8.45 3.71
N ILE A 4 0.78 -7.39 4.48
CA ILE A 4 1.09 -6.04 3.98
C ILE A 4 2.40 -5.58 4.63
N GLU A 5 3.35 -5.22 3.81
CA GLU A 5 4.63 -4.70 4.24
C GLU A 5 4.76 -3.24 3.82
N ILE A 6 5.12 -2.38 4.77
CA ILE A 6 5.40 -0.97 4.53
C ILE A 6 6.90 -0.77 4.73
N TYR A 7 7.57 -0.24 3.72
CA TYR A 7 9.01 0.00 3.78
C TYR A 7 9.25 1.49 4.00
N ARG A 8 10.05 1.78 5.04
CA ARG A 8 10.41 3.16 5.39
C ARG A 8 11.92 3.34 5.31
N LYS A 9 12.35 4.54 4.95
CA LYS A 9 13.73 4.96 5.00
C LYS A 9 13.77 6.35 5.64
N LYS A 10 14.50 6.49 6.74
CA LYS A 10 14.51 7.72 7.55
C LYS A 10 13.10 8.16 7.93
N GLY A 11 12.27 7.20 8.29
CA GLY A 11 10.89 7.42 8.71
C GLY A 11 9.87 7.63 7.60
N ARG A 12 10.32 7.81 6.34
CA ARG A 12 9.43 8.07 5.21
C ARG A 12 9.12 6.79 4.45
N VAL A 13 7.87 6.64 4.02
CA VAL A 13 7.46 5.48 3.22
C VAL A 13 8.15 5.55 1.85
N VAL A 14 8.90 4.50 1.50
CA VAL A 14 9.60 4.38 0.22
C VAL A 14 9.08 3.23 -0.63
N GLY A 15 8.19 2.43 -0.10
CA GLY A 15 7.57 1.34 -0.84
C GLY A 15 6.56 0.60 0.01
N TYR A 16 5.74 -0.22 -0.63
CA TYR A 16 4.82 -1.10 0.07
C TYR A 16 4.45 -2.28 -0.81
N LYS A 17 4.00 -3.34 -0.16
CA LYS A 17 3.73 -4.61 -0.83
C LYS A 17 2.61 -5.34 -0.10
N ALA A 18 1.72 -5.97 -0.87
CA ALA A 18 0.70 -6.86 -0.34
C ALA A 18 0.77 -8.19 -1.05
N THR A 19 0.62 -9.28 -0.30
CA THR A 19 0.62 -10.64 -0.83
C THR A 19 -0.48 -11.46 -0.17
N GLY A 20 -1.06 -12.38 -0.93
CA GLY A 20 -2.08 -13.29 -0.46
C GLY A 20 -3.49 -12.71 -0.49
N HIS A 21 -4.45 -13.51 -0.04
CA HIS A 21 -5.85 -13.12 0.05
C HIS A 21 -6.23 -13.03 1.53
N SER A 22 -7.20 -12.18 1.85
CA SER A 22 -7.58 -11.92 3.23
C SER A 22 -8.21 -13.15 3.92
N GLY A 23 -8.87 -14.03 3.14
CA GLY A 23 -9.56 -15.18 3.67
C GLY A 23 -10.85 -14.85 4.40
N TYR A 24 -11.36 -13.63 4.24
CA TYR A 24 -12.61 -13.20 4.85
C TYR A 24 -13.83 -13.86 4.18
N ALA A 25 -13.80 -13.98 2.85
CA ALA A 25 -14.84 -14.61 2.05
C ALA A 25 -14.23 -15.16 0.76
N GLU A 26 -15.04 -15.77 -0.09
CA GLU A 26 -14.59 -16.27 -1.37
C GLU A 26 -14.16 -15.11 -2.29
N TYR A 27 -13.31 -15.45 -3.27
CA TYR A 27 -12.84 -14.51 -4.28
C TYR A 27 -14.03 -13.83 -4.97
N GLY A 28 -13.98 -12.52 -5.08
CA GLY A 28 -15.04 -11.71 -5.67
C GLY A 28 -16.11 -11.24 -4.68
N GLU A 29 -16.17 -11.85 -3.49
CA GLU A 29 -17.11 -11.48 -2.43
C GLU A 29 -16.41 -10.99 -1.17
N ASP A 30 -15.08 -10.95 -1.19
CA ASP A 30 -14.26 -10.57 -0.03
C ASP A 30 -14.14 -9.07 0.07
N ILE A 31 -14.95 -8.47 0.96
CA ILE A 31 -14.95 -7.02 1.19
C ILE A 31 -13.63 -6.55 1.81
N VAL A 32 -12.93 -7.40 2.54
CA VAL A 32 -11.64 -7.05 3.14
C VAL A 32 -10.57 -6.95 2.06
N CYS A 33 -10.53 -7.89 1.12
CA CYS A 33 -9.65 -7.81 -0.05
C CYS A 33 -9.93 -6.56 -0.87
N ALA A 34 -11.20 -6.24 -1.10
CA ALA A 34 -11.60 -5.04 -1.84
C ALA A 34 -11.13 -3.76 -1.13
N ALA A 35 -11.31 -3.70 0.19
CA ALA A 35 -10.90 -2.55 0.98
C ALA A 35 -9.37 -2.37 0.94
N ILE A 36 -8.62 -3.45 1.11
CA ILE A 36 -7.15 -3.44 1.02
C ILE A 36 -6.72 -2.93 -0.36
N SER A 37 -7.29 -3.51 -1.41
CA SER A 37 -6.95 -3.16 -2.79
C SER A 37 -7.16 -1.67 -3.06
N MET A 38 -8.31 -1.13 -2.68
CA MET A 38 -8.61 0.30 -2.87
C MET A 38 -7.67 1.18 -2.06
N ALA A 39 -7.39 0.82 -0.81
CA ALA A 39 -6.50 1.60 0.05
C ALA A 39 -5.08 1.67 -0.52
N LEU A 40 -4.57 0.54 -1.03
CA LEU A 40 -3.21 0.46 -1.57
C LEU A 40 -3.09 1.07 -2.98
N GLN A 41 -4.14 1.04 -3.76
CA GLN A 41 -4.13 1.63 -5.11
C GLN A 41 -4.38 3.13 -5.12
N LEU A 42 -5.00 3.67 -4.08
CA LEU A 42 -5.27 5.11 -3.99
C LEU A 42 -4.00 5.95 -4.13
N PRO A 43 -2.93 5.71 -3.35
CA PRO A 43 -1.73 6.54 -3.52
C PRO A 43 -1.02 6.32 -4.85
N LEU A 44 -1.09 5.12 -5.41
CA LEU A 44 -0.53 4.85 -6.74
C LEU A 44 -1.24 5.70 -7.81
N GLY A 45 -2.57 5.67 -7.82
CA GLY A 45 -3.36 6.51 -8.71
C GLY A 45 -3.12 8.00 -8.47
N GLY A 46 -3.01 8.41 -7.21
CA GLY A 46 -2.70 9.78 -6.85
C GLY A 46 -1.33 10.24 -7.37
N MET A 47 -0.32 9.37 -7.25
CA MET A 47 1.00 9.68 -7.80
C MET A 47 0.94 9.87 -9.31
N GLN A 48 0.33 8.92 -10.02
CA GLN A 48 0.30 8.93 -11.48
C GLN A 48 -0.59 10.04 -12.07
N ASP A 49 -1.82 10.11 -11.60
CA ASP A 49 -2.85 10.92 -12.25
C ASP A 49 -3.03 12.31 -11.64
N VAL A 50 -2.61 12.52 -10.41
CA VAL A 50 -2.71 13.82 -9.73
C VAL A 50 -1.36 14.53 -9.67
N LEU A 51 -0.30 13.79 -9.29
CA LEU A 51 1.02 14.37 -9.08
C LEU A 51 1.96 14.23 -10.28
N ASP A 52 1.61 13.43 -11.28
CA ASP A 52 2.45 13.15 -12.45
C ASP A 52 3.81 12.56 -12.05
N ILE A 53 3.78 11.60 -11.14
CA ILE A 53 4.94 10.90 -10.59
C ILE A 53 4.74 9.41 -10.83
N TYR A 54 5.77 8.70 -11.30
CA TYR A 54 5.64 7.33 -11.78
C TYR A 54 6.57 6.37 -11.03
N PRO A 55 6.10 5.75 -9.94
CA PRO A 55 6.87 4.72 -9.25
C PRO A 55 6.88 3.41 -10.04
N LYS A 56 7.79 2.52 -9.70
CA LYS A 56 7.73 1.15 -10.18
C LYS A 56 6.62 0.42 -9.44
N PHE A 57 5.83 -0.38 -10.16
CA PHE A 57 4.76 -1.14 -9.52
C PHE A 57 4.46 -2.44 -10.27
N GLU A 58 3.89 -3.39 -9.55
CA GLU A 58 3.35 -4.63 -10.10
C GLU A 58 2.03 -4.91 -9.41
N ILE A 59 1.03 -5.29 -10.19
CA ILE A 59 -0.28 -5.70 -9.69
C ILE A 59 -0.70 -6.92 -10.51
N ASP A 60 -1.14 -7.98 -9.83
CA ASP A 60 -1.70 -9.14 -10.52
C ASP A 60 -3.05 -9.54 -9.91
N SER A 61 -3.71 -10.53 -10.53
CA SER A 61 -5.03 -11.00 -10.11
C SER A 61 -4.98 -11.95 -8.91
N ASP A 62 -3.79 -12.39 -8.50
CA ASP A 62 -3.62 -13.36 -7.43
C ASP A 62 -3.36 -12.73 -6.05
N GLY A 63 -3.69 -11.46 -5.90
CA GLY A 63 -3.54 -10.76 -4.64
C GLY A 63 -2.13 -10.22 -4.38
N TYR A 64 -1.36 -10.00 -5.45
CA TYR A 64 -0.05 -9.39 -5.35
C TYR A 64 -0.11 -7.92 -5.81
N LEU A 65 0.46 -7.06 -4.99
CA LEU A 65 0.62 -5.65 -5.33
C LEU A 65 1.93 -5.17 -4.71
N SER A 66 2.75 -4.51 -5.51
CA SER A 66 3.93 -3.84 -4.97
C SER A 66 4.12 -2.48 -5.63
N VAL A 67 4.55 -1.52 -4.84
CA VAL A 67 4.86 -0.16 -5.30
C VAL A 67 6.20 0.23 -4.68
N ASP A 68 7.13 0.68 -5.52
CA ASP A 68 8.48 1.04 -5.10
C ASP A 68 8.80 2.47 -5.56
N MET A 69 8.97 3.37 -4.61
CA MET A 69 9.30 4.77 -4.86
C MET A 69 10.80 5.07 -4.77
N ARG A 70 11.64 4.05 -4.49
CA ARG A 70 13.10 4.25 -4.39
C ARG A 70 13.66 4.63 -5.76
N GLY A 71 14.50 5.66 -5.76
CA GLY A 71 15.11 6.15 -7.00
C GLY A 71 14.19 6.91 -7.94
N MET A 72 12.94 7.11 -7.55
CA MET A 72 11.96 7.85 -8.34
C MET A 72 12.21 9.35 -8.24
N ASP A 73 12.01 10.07 -9.35
CA ASP A 73 12.00 11.53 -9.33
C ASP A 73 10.65 12.00 -8.75
N ASN A 74 10.67 12.58 -7.56
CA ASN A 74 9.45 13.08 -6.91
C ASN A 74 9.04 14.49 -7.35
N LYS A 75 9.80 15.10 -8.27
CA LYS A 75 9.49 16.43 -8.83
C LYS A 75 9.31 17.52 -7.79
N GLY A 76 9.98 17.39 -6.64
CA GLY A 76 9.85 18.33 -5.53
C GLY A 76 8.53 18.21 -4.76
N LYS A 77 7.77 17.15 -4.98
CA LYS A 77 6.45 16.93 -4.35
C LYS A 77 6.52 15.97 -3.17
N GLU A 78 7.60 16.05 -2.41
CA GLU A 78 7.86 15.18 -1.26
C GLU A 78 6.74 15.26 -0.22
N LYS A 79 6.27 16.46 0.07
CA LYS A 79 5.24 16.69 1.06
C LYS A 79 3.89 16.09 0.64
N GLU A 80 3.53 16.25 -0.60
CA GLU A 80 2.30 15.67 -1.17
C GLU A 80 2.36 14.14 -1.14
N LEU A 81 3.52 13.58 -1.51
CA LEU A 81 3.76 12.14 -1.44
C LEU A 81 3.62 11.61 -0.02
N ASP A 82 4.25 12.26 0.94
CA ASP A 82 4.18 11.84 2.33
C ASP A 82 2.74 11.86 2.84
N THR A 83 1.96 12.86 2.46
CA THR A 83 0.54 12.95 2.83
C THR A 83 -0.25 11.77 2.26
N LEU A 84 -0.09 11.45 0.99
CA LEU A 84 -0.76 10.31 0.37
C LEU A 84 -0.38 9.00 1.04
N LEU A 85 0.90 8.77 1.25
CA LEU A 85 1.41 7.50 1.74
C LEU A 85 1.11 7.30 3.22
N GLU A 86 1.25 8.33 4.04
CA GLU A 86 0.91 8.21 5.46
C GLU A 86 -0.60 8.06 5.68
N SER A 87 -1.42 8.67 4.82
CA SER A 87 -2.86 8.48 4.85
C SER A 87 -3.22 7.03 4.53
N MET A 88 -2.57 6.43 3.54
CA MET A 88 -2.72 5.01 3.22
C MET A 88 -2.35 4.14 4.43
N VAL A 89 -1.20 4.39 5.04
CA VAL A 89 -0.73 3.62 6.20
C VAL A 89 -1.74 3.69 7.34
N LEU A 90 -2.28 4.87 7.60
CA LEU A 90 -3.31 5.07 8.62
C LEU A 90 -4.53 4.19 8.36
N MET A 91 -5.01 4.14 7.12
CA MET A 91 -6.17 3.33 6.76
C MET A 91 -5.87 1.82 6.85
N ILE A 92 -4.69 1.40 6.44
CA ILE A 92 -4.28 0.00 6.54
C ILE A 92 -4.15 -0.42 8.01
N LYS A 93 -3.64 0.44 8.88
CA LYS A 93 -3.60 0.17 10.33
C LYS A 93 -5.00 -0.01 10.88
N SER A 94 -5.94 0.83 10.47
CA SER A 94 -7.34 0.73 10.89
C SER A 94 -7.97 -0.59 10.43
N LEU A 95 -7.78 -0.96 9.17
CA LEU A 95 -8.27 -2.24 8.64
C LEU A 95 -7.66 -3.43 9.38
N SER A 96 -6.37 -3.40 9.62
CA SER A 96 -5.64 -4.45 10.32
C SER A 96 -6.17 -4.64 11.76
N LYS A 97 -6.55 -3.56 12.41
CA LYS A 97 -7.12 -3.58 13.74
C LYS A 97 -8.53 -4.17 13.75
N ASP A 98 -9.33 -3.86 12.74
CA ASP A 98 -10.70 -4.35 12.60
C ASP A 98 -10.74 -5.81 12.14
N TYR A 99 -9.75 -6.25 11.36
CA TYR A 99 -9.70 -7.59 10.77
C TYR A 99 -8.36 -8.28 11.07
N PRO A 100 -8.02 -8.48 12.36
CA PRO A 100 -6.69 -8.98 12.74
C PRO A 100 -6.42 -10.42 12.30
N LYS A 101 -7.46 -11.19 12.02
CA LYS A 101 -7.34 -12.57 11.53
C LYS A 101 -7.12 -12.65 10.02
N ASN A 102 -7.32 -11.55 9.32
CA ASN A 102 -7.30 -11.49 7.86
C ASN A 102 -6.15 -10.67 7.30
N ILE A 103 -5.54 -9.82 8.12
CA ILE A 103 -4.48 -8.90 7.71
C ILE A 103 -3.31 -8.98 8.70
N LYS A 104 -2.11 -9.17 8.16
CA LYS A 104 -0.87 -9.00 8.91
C LYS A 104 -0.12 -7.81 8.36
N LEU A 105 0.03 -6.78 9.18
CA LEU A 105 0.76 -5.57 8.81
C LEU A 105 2.16 -5.57 9.43
N VAL A 106 3.16 -5.34 8.62
CA VAL A 106 4.56 -5.26 9.04
C VAL A 106 5.17 -3.97 8.49
N GLU A 107 5.77 -3.18 9.36
CA GLU A 107 6.52 -2.00 8.96
C GLU A 107 8.01 -2.30 9.10
N LYS A 108 8.79 -1.98 8.07
CA LYS A 108 10.24 -2.24 8.02
C LYS A 108 10.97 -0.93 7.78
N GLU A 109 11.89 -0.58 8.69
CA GLU A 109 12.76 0.58 8.51
C GLU A 109 14.04 0.13 7.83
N GLU A 110 14.37 0.76 6.72
CA GLU A 110 15.59 0.49 5.96
C GLU A 110 16.72 1.43 6.39
N LYS A 111 17.91 0.90 6.37
CA LYS A 111 19.11 1.67 6.71
C LYS A 111 19.68 2.43 5.53
#